data_c07ac053447d082731d070dc747f55fd
#
_entry.id   c07ac053447d082731d070dc747f55fd
#
_cell.length_a   1.000
_cell.length_b   1.000
_cell.length_c   1.000
_cell.angle_alpha   90.00
_cell.angle_beta   90.00
_cell.angle_gamma   90.00
#
_symmetry.space_group_name_H-M   'P 1'
#
loop_
_entity.id
_entity.type
_entity.pdbx_description
1 polymer ?
#
loop_
_entity_poly.entity_id
_entity_poly.type
_entity_poly.pdbx_seq_one_letter_code
_entity_poly.pdbx_strand_id
1 'polypeptide(L)'
;PEETSSGDRYLRPNKLDNNQEVEFIVLEEDPVEYWQTFGENIVDQTAKAFRFPVTAEPPTNEEILEAMGGSFRRSKCKFDNPKQGLVKGKTDSPPVHCYVWPIYNLDKNCIQVFEVSQPSIFKQIKTKTGLKKYRKGIDLDSEFSCTLHKLEDGYTKYTFDVCDREEDEKRDEKIADEWETLKKDGFDIDQLVLGGDPFNPEGDS
;
A
#
# COMPACT_ATOMS: atom_id res chain seq x y z
N PRO A 1 -9.83 3.74 24.60
CA PRO A 1 -9.34 3.69 23.23
C PRO A 1 -8.24 2.64 23.20
N GLU A 2 -8.51 1.50 22.53
CA GLU A 2 -7.47 0.50 22.31
C GLU A 2 -6.49 1.10 21.32
N GLU A 3 -5.22 1.20 21.70
CA GLU A 3 -4.13 1.52 20.78
C GLU A 3 -4.09 0.45 19.70
N THR A 4 -4.56 0.80 18.50
CA THR A 4 -4.40 -0.06 17.33
C THR A 4 -2.91 -0.29 17.12
N SER A 5 -2.48 -1.55 17.19
CA SER A 5 -1.08 -1.90 16.96
C SER A 5 -0.67 -1.41 15.56
N SER A 6 0.58 -0.98 15.38
CA SER A 6 1.07 -0.47 14.10
C SER A 6 0.83 -1.42 12.92
N GLY A 7 0.63 -2.71 13.18
CA GLY A 7 0.27 -3.73 12.19
C GLY A 7 -1.13 -3.62 11.61
N ASP A 8 -2.06 -2.98 12.33
CA ASP A 8 -3.45 -2.80 11.87
C ASP A 8 -3.69 -1.56 11.02
N ARG A 9 -2.69 -0.69 10.88
CA ARG A 9 -2.79 0.54 10.08
C ARG A 9 -2.58 0.34 8.57
N TYR A 10 -2.17 -0.86 8.15
CA TYR A 10 -1.85 -1.14 6.75
C TYR A 10 -2.59 -2.37 6.23
N LEU A 11 -3.21 -2.23 5.05
CA LEU A 11 -3.65 -3.34 4.24
C LEU A 11 -2.59 -3.62 3.17
N ARG A 12 -1.91 -4.76 3.27
CA ARG A 12 -0.90 -5.21 2.30
C ARG A 12 -1.31 -6.56 1.74
N PRO A 13 -1.41 -6.73 0.41
CA PRO A 13 -1.87 -7.98 -0.20
C PRO A 13 -1.09 -9.22 0.25
N ASN A 14 0.23 -9.09 0.37
CA ASN A 14 1.09 -10.22 0.79
C ASN A 14 0.93 -10.63 2.26
N LYS A 15 0.27 -9.81 3.07
CA LYS A 15 0.00 -10.09 4.50
C LYS A 15 -1.39 -10.68 4.74
N LEU A 16 -2.24 -10.73 3.71
CA LEU A 16 -3.50 -11.45 3.81
C LEU A 16 -3.25 -12.94 4.01
N ASP A 17 -4.14 -13.57 4.77
CA ASP A 17 -4.16 -15.03 4.91
C ASP A 17 -4.55 -15.70 3.58
N ASN A 18 -4.18 -16.96 3.42
CA ASN A 18 -4.53 -17.71 2.23
C ASN A 18 -6.06 -17.85 2.12
N ASN A 19 -6.57 -17.56 0.92
CA ASN A 19 -8.01 -17.52 0.61
C ASN A 19 -8.81 -16.47 1.40
N GLN A 20 -8.14 -15.46 1.94
CA GLN A 20 -8.79 -14.32 2.58
C GLN A 20 -9.28 -13.33 1.54
N GLU A 21 -10.50 -12.86 1.70
CA GLU A 21 -11.06 -11.69 1.04
C GLU A 21 -11.21 -10.55 2.05
N VAL A 22 -10.99 -9.33 1.60
CA VAL A 22 -11.19 -8.11 2.38
C VAL A 22 -12.03 -7.15 1.57
N GLU A 23 -13.08 -6.59 2.18
CA GLU A 23 -13.90 -5.53 1.60
C GLU A 23 -13.53 -4.18 2.22
N PHE A 24 -13.41 -3.14 1.38
CA PHE A 24 -13.04 -1.80 1.82
C PHE A 24 -13.64 -0.71 0.94
N ILE A 25 -13.74 0.50 1.49
CA ILE A 25 -14.13 1.72 0.78
C ILE A 25 -12.86 2.56 0.58
N VAL A 26 -12.66 3.06 -0.64
CA VAL A 26 -11.61 4.03 -0.94
C VAL A 26 -12.05 5.40 -0.41
N LEU A 27 -11.20 6.08 0.35
CA LEU A 27 -11.49 7.40 0.94
C LEU A 27 -11.04 8.55 0.05
N GLU A 28 -9.99 8.33 -0.74
CA GLU A 28 -9.50 9.25 -1.78
C GLU A 28 -9.09 8.44 -3.00
N GLU A 29 -9.50 8.86 -4.20
CA GLU A 29 -9.29 8.10 -5.43
C GLU A 29 -7.86 8.15 -5.96
N ASP A 30 -7.22 9.32 -5.85
CA ASP A 30 -5.87 9.51 -6.37
C ASP A 30 -4.85 8.88 -5.43
N PRO A 31 -4.07 7.88 -5.90
CA PRO A 31 -3.05 7.27 -5.06
C PRO A 31 -1.85 8.20 -4.87
N VAL A 32 -1.22 8.09 -3.73
CA VAL A 32 0.17 8.53 -3.60
C VAL A 32 1.08 7.42 -4.15
N GLU A 33 2.09 7.83 -4.91
CA GLU A 33 2.99 6.93 -5.61
C GLU A 33 4.43 7.14 -5.16
N TYR A 34 5.17 6.04 -5.03
CA TYR A 34 6.61 6.09 -4.74
C TYR A 34 7.34 4.85 -5.25
N TRP A 35 8.64 5.00 -5.46
CA TRP A 35 9.54 3.87 -5.61
C TRP A 35 9.97 3.38 -4.23
N GLN A 36 10.00 2.07 -4.01
CA GLN A 36 10.42 1.46 -2.77
C GLN A 36 11.50 0.41 -3.00
N THR A 37 12.53 0.44 -2.17
CA THR A 37 13.50 -0.63 -2.06
C THR A 37 13.75 -0.96 -0.59
N PHE A 38 14.40 -2.09 -0.31
CA PHE A 38 14.71 -2.50 1.04
C PHE A 38 16.21 -2.55 1.24
N GLY A 39 16.64 -2.08 2.41
CA GLY A 39 17.98 -2.25 2.93
C GLY A 39 18.00 -3.09 4.19
N GLU A 40 19.11 -3.75 4.44
CA GLU A 40 19.41 -4.45 5.68
C GLU A 40 20.45 -3.67 6.46
N ASN A 41 20.20 -3.40 7.73
CA ASN A 41 21.19 -2.78 8.60
C ASN A 41 22.43 -3.68 8.69
N ILE A 42 23.61 -3.09 8.58
CA ILE A 42 24.89 -3.84 8.53
C ILE A 42 25.19 -4.50 9.88
N VAL A 43 24.73 -3.92 10.99
CA VAL A 43 25.05 -4.39 12.34
C VAL A 43 24.06 -5.46 12.82
N ASP A 44 22.76 -5.16 12.80
CA ASP A 44 21.71 -6.01 13.39
C ASP A 44 20.84 -6.75 12.35
N GLN A 45 21.09 -6.51 11.06
CA GLN A 45 20.38 -7.11 9.93
C GLN A 45 18.88 -6.79 9.87
N THR A 46 18.41 -5.79 10.62
CA THR A 46 17.03 -5.34 10.52
C THR A 46 16.75 -4.77 9.15
N ALA A 47 15.58 -5.11 8.60
CA ALA A 47 15.15 -4.61 7.30
C ALA A 47 14.47 -3.24 7.46
N LYS A 48 14.81 -2.30 6.56
CA LYS A 48 14.17 -0.99 6.46
C LYS A 48 13.76 -0.72 5.00
N ALA A 49 12.57 -0.14 4.83
CA ALA A 49 12.11 0.37 3.54
C ALA A 49 12.70 1.77 3.29
N PHE A 50 13.21 1.97 2.08
CA PHE A 50 13.65 3.27 1.55
C PHE A 50 12.72 3.64 0.42
N ARG A 51 12.14 4.83 0.50
CA ARG A 51 11.15 5.32 -0.46
C ARG A 51 11.67 6.57 -1.15
N PHE A 52 11.30 6.70 -2.42
CA PHE A 52 11.74 7.78 -3.29
C PHE A 52 10.54 8.33 -4.04
N PRO A 53 10.44 9.64 -4.24
CA PRO A 53 9.38 10.24 -5.04
C PRO A 53 9.32 9.61 -6.44
N VAL A 54 8.12 9.53 -7.00
CA VAL A 54 7.96 9.03 -8.37
C VAL A 54 8.53 10.02 -9.37
N THR A 55 9.47 9.51 -10.16
CA THR A 55 10.02 10.14 -11.35
C THR A 55 9.83 9.22 -12.54
N ALA A 56 10.12 9.68 -13.75
CA ALA A 56 9.97 8.88 -14.98
C ALA A 56 10.74 7.55 -14.93
N GLU A 57 11.89 7.55 -14.25
CA GLU A 57 12.75 6.37 -14.06
C GLU A 57 12.84 6.01 -12.58
N PRO A 58 13.05 4.73 -12.25
CA PRO A 58 13.33 4.31 -10.88
C PRO A 58 14.64 4.92 -10.37
N PRO A 59 14.79 5.07 -9.04
CA PRO A 59 16.03 5.59 -8.46
C PRO A 59 17.23 4.72 -8.87
N THR A 60 18.32 5.38 -9.16
CA THR A 60 19.59 4.75 -9.51
C THR A 60 20.22 4.03 -8.31
N ASN A 61 21.16 3.14 -8.57
CA ASN A 61 21.88 2.48 -7.47
C ASN A 61 22.64 3.47 -6.59
N GLU A 62 23.17 4.56 -7.17
CA GLU A 62 23.88 5.61 -6.45
C GLU A 62 22.96 6.36 -5.50
N GLU A 63 21.80 6.80 -5.96
CA GLU A 63 20.76 7.45 -5.13
C GLU A 63 20.30 6.55 -3.98
N ILE A 64 20.12 5.25 -4.25
CA ILE A 64 19.74 4.28 -3.22
C ILE A 64 20.82 4.13 -2.15
N LEU A 65 22.08 4.00 -2.55
CA LEU A 65 23.20 3.85 -1.62
C LEU A 65 23.43 5.13 -0.81
N GLU A 66 23.26 6.30 -1.41
CA GLU A 66 23.31 7.59 -0.72
C GLU A 66 22.22 7.67 0.37
N ALA A 67 20.99 7.32 0.03
CA ALA A 67 19.87 7.29 1.00
C ALA A 67 20.10 6.28 2.14
N MET A 68 20.81 5.19 1.88
CA MET A 68 21.18 4.18 2.89
C MET A 68 22.30 4.63 3.83
N GLY A 69 23.06 5.67 3.46
CA GLY A 69 23.97 6.38 4.35
C GLY A 69 25.10 5.54 4.97
N GLY A 70 25.49 4.41 4.34
CA GLY A 70 26.53 3.52 4.85
C GLY A 70 26.15 2.62 6.04
N SER A 71 24.98 2.85 6.65
CA SER A 71 24.47 2.00 7.76
C SER A 71 23.62 0.82 7.27
N PHE A 72 23.21 0.86 6.00
CA PHE A 72 22.42 -0.18 5.36
C PHE A 72 23.08 -0.66 4.07
N ARG A 73 22.87 -1.93 3.77
CA ARG A 73 23.20 -2.51 2.46
C ARG A 73 21.91 -2.89 1.74
N ARG A 74 21.94 -2.94 0.42
CA ARG A 74 20.78 -3.36 -0.37
C ARG A 74 20.38 -4.80 -0.06
N SER A 75 19.09 -5.03 0.14
CA SER A 75 18.54 -6.37 0.30
C SER A 75 18.65 -7.16 -1.00
N LYS A 76 18.93 -8.46 -0.89
CA LYS A 76 19.05 -9.36 -2.04
C LYS A 76 17.69 -9.87 -2.49
N CYS A 77 17.57 -10.21 -3.77
CA CYS A 77 16.38 -10.81 -4.34
C CYS A 77 16.00 -12.09 -3.58
N LYS A 78 14.70 -12.25 -3.32
CA LYS A 78 14.14 -13.42 -2.66
C LYS A 78 13.70 -14.52 -3.63
N PHE A 79 13.76 -14.25 -4.93
CA PHE A 79 13.36 -15.16 -6.01
C PHE A 79 14.26 -14.97 -7.24
N ASP A 80 14.24 -15.96 -8.12
CA ASP A 80 14.92 -15.89 -9.42
C ASP A 80 13.98 -15.29 -10.46
N ASN A 81 14.47 -14.36 -11.27
CA ASN A 81 13.78 -13.84 -12.44
C ASN A 81 14.77 -13.69 -13.61
N PRO A 82 15.00 -14.75 -14.41
CA PRO A 82 15.97 -14.73 -15.49
C PRO A 82 15.70 -13.65 -16.56
N LYS A 83 14.42 -13.29 -16.76
CA LYS A 83 14.03 -12.25 -17.73
C LYS A 83 14.53 -10.86 -17.33
N GLN A 84 14.70 -10.62 -16.05
CA GLN A 84 15.22 -9.38 -15.48
C GLN A 84 16.67 -9.51 -15.00
N GLY A 85 17.31 -10.66 -15.21
CA GLY A 85 18.66 -10.92 -14.72
C GLY A 85 18.76 -11.05 -13.19
N LEU A 86 17.66 -11.32 -12.50
CA LEU A 86 17.63 -11.42 -11.05
C LEU A 86 17.94 -12.85 -10.59
N VAL A 87 18.86 -12.98 -9.65
CA VAL A 87 19.29 -14.25 -9.04
C VAL A 87 19.08 -14.16 -7.54
N LYS A 88 18.29 -15.10 -7.00
CA LYS A 88 17.99 -15.21 -5.58
C LYS A 88 19.27 -15.21 -4.73
N GLY A 89 19.30 -14.34 -3.72
CA GLY A 89 20.40 -14.20 -2.77
C GLY A 89 21.70 -13.59 -3.36
N LYS A 90 21.74 -13.27 -4.67
CA LYS A 90 22.94 -12.74 -5.33
C LYS A 90 22.75 -11.32 -5.83
N THR A 91 21.73 -11.08 -6.66
CA THR A 91 21.44 -9.73 -7.16
C THR A 91 20.68 -8.89 -6.15
N ASP A 92 20.90 -7.59 -6.17
CA ASP A 92 20.14 -6.67 -5.33
C ASP A 92 18.68 -6.60 -5.79
N SER A 93 17.75 -6.49 -4.83
CA SER A 93 16.35 -6.31 -5.15
C SER A 93 16.15 -4.99 -5.89
N PRO A 94 15.51 -4.98 -7.06
CA PRO A 94 15.21 -3.74 -7.78
C PRO A 94 14.20 -2.91 -7.00
N PRO A 95 14.18 -1.58 -7.20
CA PRO A 95 13.08 -0.76 -6.74
C PRO A 95 11.74 -1.23 -7.33
N VAL A 96 10.68 -1.18 -6.53
CA VAL A 96 9.33 -1.48 -6.97
C VAL A 96 8.45 -0.23 -6.89
N HIS A 97 7.59 -0.05 -7.87
CA HIS A 97 6.62 1.03 -7.88
C HIS A 97 5.47 0.66 -6.96
N CYS A 98 5.20 1.51 -5.97
CA CYS A 98 4.12 1.35 -5.01
C CYS A 98 3.06 2.41 -5.21
N TYR A 99 1.82 2.00 -5.00
CA TYR A 99 0.63 2.83 -5.02
C TYR A 99 -0.06 2.69 -3.67
N VAL A 100 -0.48 3.80 -3.08
CA VAL A 100 -1.12 3.79 -1.77
C VAL A 100 -2.36 4.66 -1.76
N TRP A 101 -3.41 4.16 -1.10
CA TRP A 101 -4.68 4.84 -0.89
C TRP A 101 -5.07 4.81 0.58
N PRO A 102 -5.67 5.88 1.10
CA PRO A 102 -6.41 5.78 2.34
C PRO A 102 -7.72 5.04 2.09
N ILE A 103 -8.02 4.05 2.91
CA ILE A 103 -9.21 3.21 2.81
C ILE A 103 -9.89 3.05 4.16
N TYR A 104 -11.17 2.72 4.15
CA TYR A 104 -11.87 2.18 5.30
C TYR A 104 -12.06 0.68 5.12
N ASN A 105 -11.44 -0.12 5.97
CA ASN A 105 -11.58 -1.57 5.97
C ASN A 105 -12.90 -1.96 6.64
N LEU A 106 -13.86 -2.51 5.89
CA LEU A 106 -15.19 -2.86 6.39
C LEU A 106 -15.17 -4.06 7.33
N ASP A 107 -14.22 -4.99 7.15
CA ASP A 107 -14.10 -6.17 8.00
C ASP A 107 -13.51 -5.82 9.37
N LYS A 108 -12.60 -4.84 9.41
CA LYS A 108 -11.92 -4.39 10.65
C LYS A 108 -12.56 -3.16 11.28
N ASN A 109 -13.45 -2.48 10.56
CA ASN A 109 -14.07 -1.22 10.95
C ASN A 109 -13.05 -0.13 11.34
N CYS A 110 -12.04 0.08 10.51
CA CYS A 110 -11.01 1.09 10.75
C CYS A 110 -10.42 1.65 9.46
N ILE A 111 -9.85 2.87 9.56
CA ILE A 111 -9.09 3.49 8.48
C ILE A 111 -7.71 2.83 8.41
N GLN A 112 -7.31 2.48 7.19
CA GLN A 112 -6.01 1.89 6.88
C GLN A 112 -5.40 2.55 5.65
N VAL A 113 -4.10 2.35 5.46
CA VAL A 113 -3.39 2.63 4.21
C VAL A 113 -3.31 1.33 3.40
N PHE A 114 -3.90 1.32 2.22
CA PHE A 114 -3.81 0.21 1.27
C PHE A 114 -2.57 0.41 0.40
N GLU A 115 -1.56 -0.43 0.58
CA GLU A 115 -0.28 -0.37 -0.15
C GLU A 115 -0.18 -1.51 -1.16
N VAL A 116 -0.05 -1.16 -2.44
CA VAL A 116 0.05 -2.10 -3.56
C VAL A 116 1.41 -1.97 -4.23
N SER A 117 2.17 -3.05 -4.23
CA SER A 117 3.44 -3.18 -4.97
C SER A 117 3.38 -4.26 -6.06
N GLN A 118 2.28 -5.00 -6.15
CA GLN A 118 2.08 -6.06 -7.12
C GLN A 118 1.50 -5.51 -8.43
N PRO A 119 2.24 -5.58 -9.56
CA PRO A 119 1.78 -5.04 -10.84
C PRO A 119 0.45 -5.66 -11.31
N SER A 120 0.20 -6.93 -10.98
CA SER A 120 -1.05 -7.62 -11.34
C SER A 120 -2.27 -7.02 -10.66
N ILE A 121 -2.15 -6.59 -9.39
CA ILE A 121 -3.23 -5.92 -8.65
C ILE A 121 -3.47 -4.53 -9.23
N PHE A 122 -2.41 -3.74 -9.40
CA PHE A 122 -2.52 -2.40 -9.96
C PHE A 122 -3.15 -2.41 -11.36
N LYS A 123 -2.77 -3.37 -12.21
CA LYS A 123 -3.39 -3.53 -13.53
C LYS A 123 -4.90 -3.81 -13.42
N GLN A 124 -5.33 -4.63 -12.46
CA GLN A 124 -6.75 -4.90 -12.23
C GLN A 124 -7.48 -3.65 -11.72
N ILE A 125 -6.91 -2.92 -10.76
CA ILE A 125 -7.45 -1.64 -10.28
C ILE A 125 -7.69 -0.71 -11.46
N LYS A 126 -6.66 -0.41 -12.24
CA LYS A 126 -6.74 0.49 -13.39
C LYS A 126 -7.77 0.04 -14.43
N THR A 127 -7.83 -1.26 -14.71
CA THR A 127 -8.78 -1.82 -15.69
C THR A 127 -10.22 -1.71 -15.18
N LYS A 128 -10.46 -2.08 -13.93
CA LYS A 128 -11.82 -2.08 -13.33
C LYS A 128 -12.34 -0.67 -13.14
N THR A 129 -11.56 0.23 -12.54
CA THR A 129 -11.98 1.62 -12.30
C THR A 129 -12.13 2.43 -13.59
N GLY A 130 -11.45 2.05 -14.66
CA GLY A 130 -11.60 2.64 -15.99
C GLY A 130 -12.91 2.29 -16.72
N LEU A 131 -13.73 1.36 -16.18
CA LEU A 131 -15.00 1.01 -16.79
C LEU A 131 -16.01 2.17 -16.69
N LYS A 132 -16.87 2.28 -17.73
CA LYS A 132 -17.88 3.36 -17.81
C LYS A 132 -18.77 3.45 -16.56
N LYS A 133 -19.07 2.32 -15.92
CA LYS A 133 -19.89 2.23 -14.70
C LYS A 133 -19.27 3.05 -13.54
N TYR A 134 -17.95 3.11 -13.44
CA TYR A 134 -17.21 3.71 -12.31
C TYR A 134 -16.63 5.10 -12.62
N ARG A 135 -17.03 5.72 -13.74
CA ARG A 135 -16.52 7.05 -14.16
C ARG A 135 -16.82 8.19 -13.18
N LYS A 136 -17.80 8.01 -12.30
CA LYS A 136 -18.19 9.00 -11.29
C LYS A 136 -17.40 8.85 -9.98
N GLY A 137 -16.47 7.91 -9.94
CA GLY A 137 -15.68 7.60 -8.78
C GLY A 137 -16.05 6.28 -8.10
N ILE A 138 -15.14 5.83 -7.25
CA ILE A 138 -15.28 4.64 -6.40
C ILE A 138 -15.00 4.95 -4.92
N ASP A 139 -14.91 6.23 -4.57
CA ASP A 139 -14.65 6.71 -3.23
C ASP A 139 -15.89 6.64 -2.31
N LEU A 140 -15.76 7.22 -1.12
CA LEU A 140 -16.81 7.19 -0.11
C LEU A 140 -18.13 7.84 -0.59
N ASP A 141 -18.05 8.85 -1.46
CA ASP A 141 -19.21 9.54 -2.02
C ASP A 141 -19.94 8.71 -3.09
N SER A 142 -19.34 7.61 -3.53
CA SER A 142 -19.92 6.67 -4.48
C SER A 142 -20.74 5.57 -3.79
N GLU A 143 -21.48 4.81 -4.58
CA GLU A 143 -22.23 3.63 -4.14
C GLU A 143 -21.39 2.33 -4.18
N PHE A 144 -20.07 2.43 -4.28
CA PHE A 144 -19.19 1.29 -4.51
C PHE A 144 -18.30 0.99 -3.31
N SER A 145 -17.96 -0.31 -3.17
CA SER A 145 -16.87 -0.82 -2.36
C SER A 145 -15.90 -1.61 -3.24
N CYS A 146 -14.72 -1.89 -2.71
CA CYS A 146 -13.72 -2.71 -3.37
C CYS A 146 -13.48 -3.99 -2.59
N THR A 147 -13.18 -5.07 -3.29
CA THR A 147 -12.74 -6.33 -2.68
C THR A 147 -11.36 -6.71 -3.18
N LEU A 148 -10.54 -7.22 -2.28
CA LEU A 148 -9.26 -7.83 -2.58
C LEU A 148 -9.24 -9.24 -2.02
N HIS A 149 -9.07 -10.22 -2.90
CA HIS A 149 -9.03 -11.64 -2.54
C HIS A 149 -7.65 -12.22 -2.85
N LYS A 150 -7.01 -12.83 -1.85
CA LYS A 150 -5.80 -13.63 -2.02
C LYS A 150 -6.19 -15.09 -2.17
N LEU A 151 -5.91 -15.66 -3.32
CA LEU A 151 -6.13 -17.06 -3.65
C LEU A 151 -4.81 -17.82 -3.60
N GLU A 152 -4.82 -18.99 -2.97
CA GLU A 152 -3.67 -19.88 -2.91
C GLU A 152 -4.08 -21.27 -3.42
N ASP A 153 -3.67 -21.57 -4.67
CA ASP A 153 -3.91 -22.85 -5.33
C ASP A 153 -2.66 -23.22 -6.15
N GLY A 154 -1.67 -23.77 -5.46
CA GLY A 154 -0.36 -24.08 -6.03
C GLY A 154 0.51 -22.86 -6.33
N TYR A 155 -0.08 -21.69 -6.47
CA TYR A 155 0.57 -20.38 -6.58
C TYR A 155 -0.35 -19.28 -6.04
N THR A 156 0.26 -18.17 -5.58
CA THR A 156 -0.49 -17.03 -5.07
C THR A 156 -1.05 -16.20 -6.21
N LYS A 157 -2.36 -15.95 -6.18
CA LYS A 157 -3.07 -15.07 -7.09
C LYS A 157 -3.90 -14.07 -6.32
N TYR A 158 -3.97 -12.84 -6.81
CA TYR A 158 -4.84 -11.80 -6.26
C TYR A 158 -5.93 -11.43 -7.26
N THR A 159 -7.14 -11.24 -6.76
CA THR A 159 -8.27 -10.71 -7.52
C THR A 159 -8.75 -9.43 -6.86
N PHE A 160 -8.83 -8.35 -7.63
CA PHE A 160 -9.43 -7.07 -7.23
C PHE A 160 -10.73 -6.87 -7.99
N ASP A 161 -11.80 -6.49 -7.29
CA ASP A 161 -13.09 -6.16 -7.88
C ASP A 161 -13.69 -4.90 -7.26
N VAL A 162 -14.58 -4.23 -8.02
CA VAL A 162 -15.42 -3.14 -7.55
C VAL A 162 -16.84 -3.66 -7.52
N CYS A 163 -17.50 -3.53 -6.38
CA CYS A 163 -18.84 -4.07 -6.12
C CYS A 163 -19.81 -2.95 -5.75
N ASP A 164 -21.11 -3.18 -5.97
CA ASP A 164 -22.13 -2.31 -5.42
C ASP A 164 -22.13 -2.46 -3.89
N ARG A 165 -21.98 -1.34 -3.18
CA ARG A 165 -21.92 -1.31 -1.72
C ARG A 165 -23.32 -1.45 -1.15
N GLU A 166 -23.47 -2.24 -0.09
CA GLU A 166 -24.73 -2.30 0.65
C GLU A 166 -25.04 -0.93 1.24
N GLU A 167 -26.28 -0.44 1.01
CA GLU A 167 -26.74 0.84 1.54
C GLU A 167 -26.81 0.81 3.07
N ASP A 168 -26.04 1.68 3.72
CA ASP A 168 -26.06 1.91 5.16
C ASP A 168 -25.62 3.34 5.46
N GLU A 169 -26.59 4.28 5.43
CA GLU A 169 -26.33 5.70 5.65
C GLU A 169 -25.62 5.99 6.97
N LYS A 170 -25.97 5.28 8.05
CA LYS A 170 -25.35 5.49 9.37
C LYS A 170 -23.90 5.07 9.40
N ARG A 171 -23.58 3.98 8.74
CA ARG A 171 -22.19 3.52 8.58
C ARG A 171 -21.40 4.53 7.75
N ASP A 172 -21.95 4.98 6.65
CA ASP A 172 -21.26 5.87 5.72
C ASP A 172 -21.05 7.26 6.34
N GLU A 173 -22.03 7.80 7.08
CA GLU A 173 -21.88 9.02 7.90
C GLU A 173 -20.77 8.85 8.96
N LYS A 174 -20.77 7.72 9.67
CA LYS A 174 -19.71 7.43 10.67
C LYS A 174 -18.32 7.40 10.04
N ILE A 175 -18.18 6.75 8.88
CA ILE A 175 -16.90 6.68 8.15
C ILE A 175 -16.45 8.08 7.74
N ALA A 176 -17.37 8.90 7.22
CA ALA A 176 -17.08 10.27 6.82
C ALA A 176 -16.58 11.11 8.02
N ASP A 177 -17.25 10.99 9.18
CA ASP A 177 -16.87 11.70 10.41
C ASP A 177 -15.49 11.24 10.92
N GLU A 178 -15.21 9.93 10.92
CA GLU A 178 -13.91 9.38 11.30
C GLU A 178 -12.80 9.88 10.38
N TRP A 179 -13.06 9.90 9.07
CA TRP A 179 -12.11 10.38 8.06
C TRP A 179 -11.80 11.88 8.22
N GLU A 180 -12.83 12.71 8.37
CA GLU A 180 -12.66 14.14 8.61
C GLU A 180 -11.91 14.43 9.93
N THR A 181 -12.19 13.66 10.98
CA THR A 181 -11.48 13.76 12.24
C THR A 181 -10.01 13.41 12.08
N LEU A 182 -9.70 12.30 11.43
CA LEU A 182 -8.33 11.85 11.20
C LEU A 182 -7.52 12.87 10.37
N LYS A 183 -8.13 13.49 9.35
CA LYS A 183 -7.50 14.57 8.57
C LYS A 183 -7.22 15.81 9.43
N LYS A 184 -8.15 16.19 10.30
CA LYS A 184 -7.96 17.31 11.24
C LYS A 184 -6.87 17.05 12.28
N ASP A 185 -6.71 15.79 12.68
CA ASP A 185 -5.65 15.34 13.60
C ASP A 185 -4.28 15.22 12.91
N GLY A 186 -4.21 15.57 11.61
CA GLY A 186 -2.96 15.71 10.87
C GLY A 186 -2.59 14.52 10.01
N PHE A 187 -3.52 13.58 9.73
CA PHE A 187 -3.23 12.49 8.79
C PHE A 187 -2.71 13.04 7.46
N ASP A 188 -1.57 12.54 7.04
CA ASP A 188 -0.91 12.94 5.80
C ASP A 188 -0.24 11.73 5.14
N ILE A 189 -0.87 11.20 4.08
CA ILE A 189 -0.38 10.01 3.38
C ILE A 189 0.95 10.26 2.65
N ASP A 190 1.26 11.52 2.30
CA ASP A 190 2.52 11.90 1.65
C ASP A 190 3.74 11.69 2.57
N GLN A 191 3.53 11.60 3.89
CA GLN A 191 4.59 11.27 4.85
C GLN A 191 5.26 9.92 4.55
N LEU A 192 4.55 8.99 3.90
CA LEU A 192 5.16 7.71 3.48
C LEU A 192 6.36 7.91 2.56
N VAL A 193 6.31 8.87 1.65
CA VAL A 193 7.42 9.17 0.73
C VAL A 193 8.60 9.77 1.49
N LEU A 194 8.33 10.51 2.55
CA LEU A 194 9.35 11.15 3.39
C LEU A 194 9.91 10.21 4.47
N GLY A 195 9.38 8.99 4.57
CA GLY A 195 9.79 7.99 5.57
C GLY A 195 9.13 8.18 6.95
N GLY A 196 8.12 9.05 7.04
CA GLY A 196 7.30 9.28 8.23
C GLY A 196 6.12 8.31 8.35
N ASP A 197 5.32 8.53 9.41
CA ASP A 197 4.07 7.81 9.68
C ASP A 197 2.87 8.68 9.27
N PRO A 198 2.03 8.25 8.31
CA PRO A 198 0.84 9.00 7.89
C PRO A 198 -0.13 9.33 9.02
N PHE A 199 -0.20 8.47 10.04
CA PHE A 199 -1.11 8.62 11.18
C PHE A 199 -0.52 9.46 12.31
N ASN A 200 0.77 9.76 12.27
CA ASN A 200 1.46 10.61 13.21
C ASN A 200 2.57 11.42 12.51
N PRO A 201 2.19 12.38 11.64
CA PRO A 201 3.17 13.12 10.82
C PRO A 201 4.12 14.01 11.65
N GLU A 202 3.72 14.41 12.85
CA GLU A 202 4.56 15.23 13.71
C GLU A 202 5.64 14.43 14.45
N GLY A 203 5.53 13.07 14.45
CA GLY A 203 6.52 12.15 15.03
C GLY A 203 6.98 12.52 16.44
N ASP A 204 7.10 11.57 17.34
CA ASP A 204 7.86 11.78 18.57
C ASP A 204 9.32 12.08 18.21
N SER A 205 9.70 13.36 18.30
CA SER A 205 11.07 13.88 18.11
C SER A 205 11.97 13.50 19.29
#